data_5c7ad722b2e9329eab9c61a3f771c4b1
#
_entry.id   5c7ad722b2e9329eab9c61a3f771c4b1
#
_cell.length_a   1.000
_cell.length_b   1.000
_cell.length_c   1.000
_cell.angle_alpha   90.00
_cell.angle_beta   90.00
_cell.angle_gamma   90.00
#
_symmetry.space_group_name_H-M   'P 1'
#
loop_
_entity.id
_entity.type
_entity.pdbx_description
1 polymer ?
#
loop_
_entity_poly.entity_id
_entity_poly.type
_entity_poly.pdbx_seq_one_letter_code
_entity_poly.pdbx_strand_id
1 'polypeptide(L)'
;MNINCNCAAIILLGLLAVLYAWPSSAQSSVPRDPRYPAHWWTPIIDPKKPDWEILPQEAGTGEVILSKRNELGLLSNFAPTPFVFHGKRYASLEGFWQMMKYPEGPNDSRAKFPGLEWKYTREQVAQMIAFDANKAGALASENMTKMGITWVSFEGKRFEYKPVVPGEHYKLIVAATWAKVKQNPEVKKVLLSTGNLILKPDHHQEPNAPAAWRYFEILTQIRGQLQNRER
;
A
#
# COMPACT_ATOMS: atom_id res chain seq x y z
N MET A 1 -57.76 -2.55 73.26
CA MET A 1 -56.56 -2.66 74.11
C MET A 1 -55.72 -3.76 73.49
N ASN A 2 -54.85 -3.47 72.55
CA ASN A 2 -53.81 -4.39 72.14
C ASN A 2 -52.70 -3.57 71.52
N ILE A 3 -51.56 -3.59 72.11
CA ILE A 3 -50.35 -2.92 71.68
C ILE A 3 -49.56 -3.93 70.89
N ASN A 4 -49.38 -3.67 69.64
CA ASN A 4 -48.47 -4.46 68.78
C ASN A 4 -47.20 -3.65 68.55
N CYS A 5 -46.11 -4.20 69.01
CA CYS A 5 -44.75 -3.73 68.85
C CYS A 5 -44.20 -4.36 67.53
N ASN A 6 -43.92 -3.53 66.54
CA ASN A 6 -43.27 -3.98 65.34
C ASN A 6 -41.78 -3.62 65.38
N CYS A 7 -40.93 -4.62 65.58
CA CYS A 7 -39.48 -4.53 65.38
C CYS A 7 -39.15 -4.55 63.96
N ALA A 8 -38.66 -3.44 63.41
CA ALA A 8 -38.10 -3.38 62.07
C ALA A 8 -36.63 -3.86 62.07
N ALA A 9 -36.39 -4.99 61.47
CA ALA A 9 -35.04 -5.49 61.21
C ALA A 9 -34.42 -4.77 59.99
N ILE A 10 -33.36 -4.03 60.21
CA ILE A 10 -32.56 -3.40 59.16
C ILE A 10 -31.57 -4.43 58.59
N ILE A 11 -31.81 -4.91 57.40
CA ILE A 11 -30.86 -5.76 56.66
C ILE A 11 -29.89 -4.83 55.91
N LEU A 12 -28.64 -4.76 56.38
CA LEU A 12 -27.54 -4.13 55.66
C LEU A 12 -27.09 -5.09 54.52
N LEU A 13 -27.47 -4.77 53.27
CA LEU A 13 -26.89 -5.41 52.10
C LEU A 13 -25.52 -4.75 51.78
N GLY A 14 -24.46 -5.46 52.16
CA GLY A 14 -23.10 -5.10 51.71
C GLY A 14 -22.93 -5.36 50.22
N LEU A 15 -22.81 -4.30 49.43
CA LEU A 15 -22.39 -4.39 48.02
C LEU A 15 -20.89 -4.72 47.96
N LEU A 16 -20.55 -5.99 47.68
CA LEU A 16 -19.21 -6.38 47.29
C LEU A 16 -19.03 -5.92 45.83
N ALA A 17 -18.34 -4.80 45.61
CA ALA A 17 -17.87 -4.41 44.29
C ALA A 17 -16.71 -5.32 43.89
N VAL A 18 -16.99 -6.33 43.07
CA VAL A 18 -15.96 -7.16 42.44
C VAL A 18 -15.37 -6.31 41.27
N LEU A 19 -14.22 -5.72 41.54
CA LEU A 19 -13.41 -5.09 40.50
C LEU A 19 -12.89 -6.19 39.58
N TYR A 20 -13.59 -6.41 38.47
CA TYR A 20 -13.02 -7.17 37.33
C TYR A 20 -11.88 -6.35 36.77
N ALA A 21 -10.66 -6.64 37.19
CA ALA A 21 -9.46 -6.23 36.45
C ALA A 21 -9.51 -6.96 35.11
N TRP A 22 -9.84 -6.24 34.04
CA TRP A 22 -9.66 -6.75 32.68
C TRP A 22 -8.17 -7.03 32.51
N PRO A 23 -7.81 -8.24 32.06
CA PRO A 23 -6.42 -8.49 31.73
C PRO A 23 -6.04 -7.46 30.64
N SER A 24 -5.15 -6.54 31.01
CA SER A 24 -4.43 -5.74 30.04
C SER A 24 -3.81 -6.74 29.07
N SER A 25 -4.30 -6.80 27.84
CA SER A 25 -3.69 -7.60 26.78
C SER A 25 -2.27 -7.06 26.63
N ALA A 26 -1.33 -7.70 27.32
CA ALA A 26 0.08 -7.51 27.04
C ALA A 26 0.26 -7.85 25.55
N GLN A 27 0.31 -6.81 24.73
CA GLN A 27 0.77 -6.94 23.36
C GLN A 27 2.14 -7.60 23.47
N SER A 28 2.22 -8.89 23.12
CA SER A 28 3.48 -9.61 23.05
C SER A 28 4.36 -8.83 22.07
N SER A 29 5.28 -8.05 22.61
CA SER A 29 6.24 -7.33 21.78
C SER A 29 7.08 -8.38 21.07
N VAL A 30 6.78 -8.63 19.80
CA VAL A 30 7.61 -9.48 18.96
C VAL A 30 9.04 -8.95 19.05
N PRO A 31 10.04 -9.78 19.43
CA PRO A 31 11.42 -9.34 19.53
C PRO A 31 11.86 -8.70 18.21
N ARG A 32 12.34 -7.47 18.25
CA ARG A 32 12.83 -6.75 17.08
C ARG A 32 14.34 -6.84 17.04
N ASP A 33 14.87 -7.01 15.84
CA ASP A 33 16.32 -7.08 15.62
C ASP A 33 16.92 -5.67 15.83
N PRO A 34 17.85 -5.49 16.79
CA PRO A 34 18.41 -4.17 17.13
C PRO A 34 19.28 -3.57 16.02
N ARG A 35 19.57 -4.30 14.97
CA ARG A 35 20.27 -3.80 13.78
C ARG A 35 19.42 -2.84 12.95
N TYR A 36 18.10 -2.80 13.17
CA TYR A 36 17.16 -1.97 12.40
C TYR A 36 16.56 -0.87 13.26
N PRO A 37 16.15 0.25 12.66
CA PRO A 37 15.53 1.37 13.38
C PRO A 37 14.27 0.95 14.12
N ALA A 38 14.25 1.10 15.44
CA ALA A 38 13.13 0.67 16.28
C ALA A 38 11.81 1.38 15.90
N HIS A 39 11.87 2.60 15.36
CA HIS A 39 10.68 3.36 14.97
C HIS A 39 9.90 2.74 13.81
N TRP A 40 10.47 1.78 13.06
CA TRP A 40 9.75 1.05 12.02
C TRP A 40 8.61 0.17 12.57
N TRP A 41 8.60 -0.08 13.87
CA TRP A 41 7.59 -0.88 14.55
C TRP A 41 6.90 -0.11 15.68
N THR A 42 7.16 1.19 15.80
CA THR A 42 6.53 2.01 16.83
C THR A 42 5.01 1.99 16.66
N PRO A 43 4.26 1.64 17.72
CA PRO A 43 2.82 1.63 17.66
C PRO A 43 2.24 3.00 17.30
N ILE A 44 1.34 3.00 16.34
CA ILE A 44 0.57 4.17 15.93
C ILE A 44 -0.85 3.98 16.44
N ILE A 45 -1.33 4.96 17.20
CA ILE A 45 -2.72 5.03 17.68
C ILE A 45 -3.40 6.09 16.85
N ASP A 46 -4.22 5.67 15.88
CA ASP A 46 -4.97 6.56 15.01
C ASP A 46 -6.42 6.07 14.91
N PRO A 47 -7.36 6.70 15.63
CA PRO A 47 -8.78 6.32 15.59
C PRO A 47 -9.44 6.57 14.24
N LYS A 48 -8.77 7.32 13.35
CA LYS A 48 -9.23 7.60 11.99
C LYS A 48 -8.50 6.76 10.94
N LYS A 49 -7.73 5.74 11.38
CA LYS A 49 -7.05 4.83 10.47
C LYS A 49 -8.06 4.21 9.49
N PRO A 50 -7.77 4.22 8.18
CA PRO A 50 -8.59 3.49 7.22
C PRO A 50 -8.56 1.98 7.49
N ASP A 51 -9.69 1.30 7.30
CA ASP A 51 -9.79 -0.15 7.56
C ASP A 51 -8.83 -0.99 6.71
N TRP A 52 -8.46 -0.50 5.54
CA TRP A 52 -7.51 -1.16 4.64
C TRP A 52 -6.04 -1.07 5.07
N GLU A 53 -5.69 -0.15 6.00
CA GLU A 53 -4.30 0.11 6.40
C GLU A 53 -3.82 -0.93 7.42
N ILE A 54 -2.64 -1.50 7.17
CA ILE A 54 -1.88 -2.33 8.11
C ILE A 54 -0.84 -1.42 8.78
N LEU A 55 -0.87 -1.36 10.11
CA LEU A 55 0.02 -0.48 10.87
C LEU A 55 1.38 -1.13 11.14
N PRO A 56 2.44 -0.32 11.40
CA PRO A 56 3.78 -0.81 11.67
C PRO A 56 3.90 -1.88 12.76
N GLN A 57 3.13 -1.76 13.83
CA GLN A 57 3.13 -2.70 14.94
C GLN A 57 2.53 -4.08 14.61
N GLU A 58 1.81 -4.21 13.48
CA GLU A 58 1.19 -5.46 13.04
C GLU A 58 2.20 -6.39 12.31
N ALA A 59 3.44 -5.92 12.09
CA ALA A 59 4.50 -6.73 11.51
C ALA A 59 4.85 -7.93 12.40
N GLY A 60 4.97 -9.12 11.81
CA GLY A 60 5.43 -10.33 12.48
C GLY A 60 6.95 -10.32 12.77
N THR A 61 7.46 -11.45 13.29
CA THR A 61 8.89 -11.63 13.53
C THR A 61 9.67 -11.59 12.21
N GLY A 62 10.70 -10.74 12.15
CA GLY A 62 11.53 -10.58 10.94
C GLY A 62 10.83 -9.85 9.79
N GLU A 63 9.65 -9.30 10.02
CA GLU A 63 8.88 -8.53 9.04
C GLU A 63 8.95 -7.02 9.29
N VAL A 64 8.74 -6.25 8.23
CA VAL A 64 8.52 -4.81 8.30
C VAL A 64 7.38 -4.40 7.35
N ILE A 65 6.45 -3.59 7.85
CA ILE A 65 5.39 -3.01 7.03
C ILE A 65 5.96 -1.80 6.28
N LEU A 66 5.75 -1.73 4.97
CA LEU A 66 6.15 -0.60 4.13
C LEU A 66 5.21 0.60 4.36
N SER A 67 5.14 1.03 5.62
CA SER A 67 4.21 2.05 6.08
C SER A 67 4.52 3.42 5.46
N LYS A 68 3.49 4.12 5.01
CA LYS A 68 3.58 5.51 4.56
C LYS A 68 3.71 6.51 5.71
N ARG A 69 3.71 6.02 6.96
CA ARG A 69 3.80 6.84 8.16
C ARG A 69 5.24 7.10 8.63
N ASN A 70 6.21 6.53 7.93
CA ASN A 70 7.65 6.74 8.12
C ASN A 70 8.37 6.69 6.77
N GLU A 71 9.71 6.69 6.78
CA GLU A 71 10.53 6.71 5.57
C GLU A 71 10.36 5.48 4.66
N LEU A 72 9.86 4.35 5.18
CA LEU A 72 9.54 3.18 4.37
C LEU A 72 8.47 3.50 3.31
N GLY A 73 7.68 4.55 3.53
CA GLY A 73 6.73 5.07 2.56
C GLY A 73 7.37 5.52 1.24
N LEU A 74 8.67 5.84 1.21
CA LEU A 74 9.41 6.11 -0.04
C LEU A 74 9.41 4.91 -1.00
N LEU A 75 9.26 3.72 -0.46
CA LEU A 75 9.19 2.46 -1.22
C LEU A 75 7.83 2.26 -1.89
N SER A 76 6.79 2.94 -1.42
CA SER A 76 5.44 2.87 -2.01
C SER A 76 5.43 3.40 -3.45
N ASN A 77 4.53 2.85 -4.27
CA ASN A 77 4.24 3.39 -5.61
C ASN A 77 3.70 4.83 -5.54
N PHE A 78 3.06 5.20 -4.43
CA PHE A 78 2.46 6.51 -4.19
C PHE A 78 3.48 7.62 -3.92
N ALA A 79 4.70 7.26 -3.50
CA ALA A 79 5.73 8.23 -3.12
C ALA A 79 6.06 9.19 -4.27
N PRO A 80 6.25 10.49 -3.98
CA PRO A 80 6.67 11.49 -4.95
C PRO A 80 8.17 11.33 -5.27
N THR A 81 8.52 10.23 -5.88
CA THR A 81 9.88 9.84 -6.25
C THR A 81 10.00 9.82 -7.77
N PRO A 82 10.23 10.99 -8.40
CA PRO A 82 10.22 11.11 -9.85
C PRO A 82 11.35 10.32 -10.49
N PHE A 83 11.10 9.81 -11.69
CA PHE A 83 12.10 9.09 -12.47
C PHE A 83 11.88 9.28 -13.98
N VAL A 84 12.92 9.07 -14.75
CA VAL A 84 12.86 9.03 -16.22
C VAL A 84 12.86 7.56 -16.65
N PHE A 85 11.92 7.23 -17.53
CA PHE A 85 11.81 5.90 -18.09
C PHE A 85 11.41 6.01 -19.57
N HIS A 86 12.13 5.34 -20.46
CA HIS A 86 11.98 5.48 -21.92
C HIS A 86 11.95 6.95 -22.39
N GLY A 87 12.86 7.78 -21.84
CA GLY A 87 12.99 9.18 -22.21
C GLY A 87 11.89 10.12 -21.70
N LYS A 88 10.90 9.63 -20.95
CA LYS A 88 9.82 10.43 -20.35
C LYS A 88 9.96 10.49 -18.84
N ARG A 89 9.61 11.63 -18.24
CA ARG A 89 9.59 11.83 -16.79
C ARG A 89 8.23 11.49 -16.22
N TYR A 90 8.23 10.76 -15.10
CA TYR A 90 7.06 10.39 -14.31
C TYR A 90 7.23 10.92 -12.88
N ALA A 91 6.17 11.45 -12.29
CA ALA A 91 6.24 12.01 -10.94
C ALA A 91 6.22 10.94 -9.84
N SER A 92 5.63 9.79 -10.12
CA SER A 92 5.56 8.63 -9.23
C SER A 92 5.39 7.34 -10.02
N LEU A 93 5.65 6.20 -9.38
CA LEU A 93 5.37 4.91 -10.00
C LEU A 93 3.86 4.69 -10.16
N GLU A 94 3.04 5.23 -9.24
CA GLU A 94 1.59 5.19 -9.35
C GLU A 94 1.10 5.97 -10.59
N GLY A 95 1.60 7.18 -10.81
CA GLY A 95 1.29 7.97 -12.00
C GLY A 95 1.66 7.24 -13.30
N PHE A 96 2.86 6.63 -13.36
CA PHE A 96 3.27 5.77 -14.46
C PHE A 96 2.30 4.60 -14.68
N TRP A 97 1.90 3.95 -13.61
CA TRP A 97 0.98 2.81 -13.67
C TRP A 97 -0.39 3.20 -14.19
N GLN A 98 -0.98 4.22 -13.59
CA GLN A 98 -2.35 4.61 -13.89
C GLN A 98 -2.50 5.25 -15.28
N MET A 99 -1.47 5.95 -15.77
CA MET A 99 -1.50 6.56 -17.09
C MET A 99 -1.66 5.51 -18.22
N MET A 100 -1.20 4.28 -18.02
CA MET A 100 -1.31 3.22 -19.02
C MET A 100 -2.75 2.83 -19.37
N LYS A 101 -3.71 3.13 -18.50
CA LYS A 101 -5.14 2.94 -18.71
C LYS A 101 -5.73 3.97 -19.68
N TYR A 102 -5.09 5.13 -19.81
CA TYR A 102 -5.53 6.23 -20.64
C TYR A 102 -5.11 6.07 -22.10
N PRO A 103 -5.85 6.65 -23.06
CA PRO A 103 -5.48 6.64 -24.47
C PRO A 103 -4.06 7.18 -24.70
N GLU A 104 -3.33 6.60 -25.64
CA GLU A 104 -1.99 7.08 -26.04
C GLU A 104 -2.02 8.30 -26.96
N GLY A 105 -3.18 8.60 -27.52
CA GLY A 105 -3.39 9.73 -28.39
C GLY A 105 -4.75 9.66 -29.10
N PRO A 106 -5.04 10.61 -30.01
CA PRO A 106 -6.36 10.72 -30.64
C PRO A 106 -6.71 9.53 -31.54
N ASN A 107 -5.72 8.76 -31.97
CA ASN A 107 -5.91 7.58 -32.79
C ASN A 107 -6.07 6.28 -32.00
N ASP A 108 -5.93 6.32 -30.69
CA ASP A 108 -6.20 5.19 -29.81
C ASP A 108 -7.69 4.82 -29.83
N SER A 109 -8.00 3.54 -29.92
CA SER A 109 -9.40 3.06 -29.92
C SER A 109 -10.17 3.49 -28.66
N ARG A 110 -9.48 3.68 -27.52
CA ARG A 110 -10.07 4.18 -26.29
C ARG A 110 -10.52 5.63 -26.41
N ALA A 111 -9.73 6.49 -27.12
CA ALA A 111 -10.10 7.89 -27.34
C ALA A 111 -11.29 8.04 -28.29
N LYS A 112 -11.48 7.07 -29.18
CA LYS A 112 -12.56 7.10 -30.20
C LYS A 112 -13.83 6.38 -29.76
N PHE A 113 -13.88 5.83 -28.56
CA PHE A 113 -15.03 5.06 -28.12
C PHE A 113 -16.23 6.00 -27.84
N PRO A 114 -17.40 5.77 -28.48
CA PRO A 114 -18.53 6.66 -28.33
C PRO A 114 -19.06 6.76 -26.92
N GLY A 115 -19.42 7.97 -26.49
CA GLY A 115 -20.09 8.20 -25.21
C GLY A 115 -19.18 8.11 -23.97
N LEU A 116 -17.86 8.04 -24.16
CA LEU A 116 -16.90 8.10 -23.05
C LEU A 116 -16.14 9.42 -23.05
N GLU A 117 -15.99 9.96 -21.86
CA GLU A 117 -15.13 11.11 -21.58
C GLU A 117 -13.94 10.70 -20.75
N TRP A 118 -12.74 11.18 -21.12
CA TRP A 118 -11.51 11.00 -20.38
C TRP A 118 -11.18 12.28 -19.65
N LYS A 119 -11.45 12.31 -18.33
CA LYS A 119 -11.25 13.48 -17.48
C LYS A 119 -9.82 14.04 -17.50
N TYR A 120 -8.85 13.19 -17.73
CA TYR A 120 -7.43 13.55 -17.79
C TYR A 120 -6.80 13.02 -19.06
N THR A 121 -5.72 13.66 -19.50
CA THR A 121 -4.84 13.07 -20.50
C THR A 121 -3.87 12.09 -19.85
N ARG A 122 -3.30 11.22 -20.64
CA ARG A 122 -2.25 10.28 -20.21
C ARG A 122 -1.05 11.00 -19.59
N GLU A 123 -0.64 12.12 -20.18
CA GLU A 123 0.47 12.97 -19.72
C GLU A 123 0.16 13.62 -18.37
N GLN A 124 -1.05 14.09 -18.15
CA GLN A 124 -1.47 14.65 -16.86
C GLN A 124 -1.38 13.58 -15.78
N VAL A 125 -1.87 12.36 -16.02
CA VAL A 125 -1.81 11.27 -15.04
C VAL A 125 -0.38 10.83 -14.77
N ALA A 126 0.50 10.84 -15.77
CA ALA A 126 1.91 10.54 -15.61
C ALA A 126 2.64 11.49 -14.63
N GLN A 127 2.11 12.69 -14.41
CA GLN A 127 2.64 13.67 -13.47
C GLN A 127 1.88 13.73 -12.13
N MET A 128 0.97 12.80 -11.88
CA MET A 128 0.26 12.67 -10.61
C MET A 128 1.01 11.78 -9.63
N ILE A 129 0.72 11.97 -8.34
CA ILE A 129 1.27 11.20 -7.23
C ILE A 129 0.13 10.68 -6.33
N ALA A 130 0.42 9.71 -5.49
CA ALA A 130 -0.42 9.27 -4.40
C ALA A 130 -1.90 9.03 -4.81
N PHE A 131 -2.83 9.54 -4.00
CA PHE A 131 -4.26 9.34 -4.21
C PHE A 131 -4.82 10.05 -5.45
N ASP A 132 -4.16 11.09 -5.96
CA ASP A 132 -4.62 11.76 -7.19
C ASP A 132 -4.39 10.84 -8.40
N ALA A 133 -3.23 10.21 -8.49
CA ALA A 133 -2.97 9.20 -9.51
C ALA A 133 -3.92 7.99 -9.37
N ASN A 134 -4.16 7.53 -8.15
CA ASN A 134 -5.05 6.41 -7.86
C ASN A 134 -6.51 6.72 -8.28
N LYS A 135 -7.03 7.90 -7.91
CA LYS A 135 -8.36 8.36 -8.31
C LYS A 135 -8.49 8.50 -9.83
N ALA A 136 -7.49 9.07 -10.48
CA ALA A 136 -7.45 9.11 -11.95
C ALA A 136 -7.53 7.69 -12.54
N GLY A 137 -6.75 6.77 -11.97
CA GLY A 137 -6.77 5.36 -12.37
C GLY A 137 -8.12 4.66 -12.15
N ALA A 138 -8.87 5.02 -11.10
CA ALA A 138 -10.22 4.51 -10.86
C ALA A 138 -11.19 4.96 -11.97
N LEU A 139 -11.19 6.24 -12.31
CA LEU A 139 -12.01 6.78 -13.42
C LEU A 139 -11.68 6.09 -14.75
N ALA A 140 -10.39 5.87 -15.04
CA ALA A 140 -10.00 5.14 -16.22
C ALA A 140 -10.48 3.68 -16.20
N SER A 141 -10.47 3.02 -15.04
CA SER A 141 -10.97 1.65 -14.89
C SER A 141 -12.48 1.55 -15.14
N GLU A 142 -13.26 2.56 -14.74
CA GLU A 142 -14.68 2.64 -15.06
C GLU A 142 -14.90 2.70 -16.59
N ASN A 143 -14.11 3.53 -17.28
CA ASN A 143 -14.16 3.62 -18.73
C ASN A 143 -13.76 2.29 -19.38
N MET A 144 -12.68 1.66 -18.92
CA MET A 144 -12.26 0.34 -19.40
C MET A 144 -13.38 -0.70 -19.25
N THR A 145 -14.09 -0.69 -18.11
CA THR A 145 -15.24 -1.58 -17.86
C THR A 145 -16.37 -1.32 -18.85
N LYS A 146 -16.74 -0.06 -19.10
CA LYS A 146 -17.75 0.32 -20.09
C LYS A 146 -17.37 -0.11 -21.52
N MET A 147 -16.08 -0.12 -21.81
CA MET A 147 -15.52 -0.59 -23.11
C MET A 147 -15.39 -2.11 -23.20
N GLY A 148 -15.54 -2.86 -22.10
CA GLY A 148 -15.29 -4.30 -22.08
C GLY A 148 -13.82 -4.68 -22.28
N ILE A 149 -12.85 -3.80 -21.91
CA ILE A 149 -11.42 -4.06 -22.11
C ILE A 149 -10.71 -4.39 -20.81
N THR A 150 -9.75 -5.31 -20.88
CA THR A 150 -8.93 -5.76 -19.72
C THR A 150 -7.45 -5.45 -19.89
N TRP A 151 -7.10 -4.71 -20.93
CA TRP A 151 -5.72 -4.39 -21.28
C TRP A 151 -5.38 -2.93 -21.01
N VAL A 152 -4.10 -2.68 -20.78
CA VAL A 152 -3.47 -1.36 -20.74
C VAL A 152 -2.44 -1.27 -21.87
N SER A 153 -1.91 -0.07 -22.13
CA SER A 153 -0.91 0.07 -23.19
C SER A 153 0.28 0.94 -22.80
N PHE A 154 1.42 0.67 -23.43
CA PHE A 154 2.62 1.48 -23.32
C PHE A 154 3.40 1.42 -24.63
N GLU A 155 3.69 2.58 -25.22
CA GLU A 155 4.40 2.72 -26.50
C GLU A 155 3.82 1.85 -27.64
N GLY A 156 2.49 1.92 -27.80
CA GLY A 156 1.76 1.19 -28.84
C GLY A 156 1.56 -0.30 -28.56
N LYS A 157 2.18 -0.85 -27.50
CA LYS A 157 2.01 -2.26 -27.12
C LYS A 157 0.89 -2.39 -26.10
N ARG A 158 0.05 -3.40 -26.26
CA ARG A 158 -1.02 -3.75 -25.33
C ARG A 158 -0.56 -4.87 -24.40
N PHE A 159 -0.96 -4.77 -23.15
CA PHE A 159 -0.66 -5.75 -22.11
C PHE A 159 -1.92 -6.10 -21.36
N GLU A 160 -2.12 -7.35 -21.02
CA GLU A 160 -3.16 -7.72 -20.06
C GLU A 160 -2.90 -7.04 -18.71
N TYR A 161 -3.92 -6.40 -18.14
CA TYR A 161 -3.72 -5.49 -16.99
C TYR A 161 -3.58 -6.24 -15.66
N LYS A 162 -4.31 -7.35 -15.48
CA LYS A 162 -4.41 -8.05 -14.19
C LYS A 162 -4.03 -9.54 -14.28
N PRO A 163 -2.94 -9.92 -14.95
CA PRO A 163 -2.56 -11.33 -14.97
C PRO A 163 -2.04 -11.73 -13.59
N VAL A 164 -2.51 -12.88 -13.07
CA VAL A 164 -2.01 -13.46 -11.81
C VAL A 164 -0.56 -13.92 -11.98
N VAL A 165 -0.26 -14.50 -13.15
CA VAL A 165 1.09 -14.95 -13.50
C VAL A 165 1.92 -13.79 -14.06
N PRO A 166 3.21 -13.66 -13.71
CA PRO A 166 4.08 -12.64 -14.27
C PRO A 166 4.13 -12.68 -15.80
N GLY A 167 3.69 -11.58 -16.43
CA GLY A 167 3.67 -11.38 -17.88
C GLY A 167 4.43 -10.12 -18.29
N GLU A 168 4.20 -9.62 -19.51
CA GLU A 168 4.89 -8.43 -20.04
C GLU A 168 4.58 -7.16 -19.23
N HIS A 169 3.33 -6.99 -18.75
CA HIS A 169 2.98 -5.90 -17.85
C HIS A 169 3.81 -5.94 -16.55
N TYR A 170 3.97 -7.13 -15.94
CA TYR A 170 4.81 -7.30 -14.76
C TYR A 170 6.26 -6.89 -15.02
N LYS A 171 6.85 -7.35 -16.15
CA LYS A 171 8.23 -7.00 -16.53
C LYS A 171 8.39 -5.48 -16.69
N LEU A 172 7.40 -4.82 -17.29
CA LEU A 172 7.39 -3.37 -17.46
C LEU A 172 7.37 -2.64 -16.11
N ILE A 173 6.53 -3.08 -15.18
CA ILE A 173 6.46 -2.52 -13.82
C ILE A 173 7.78 -2.74 -13.05
N VAL A 174 8.37 -3.92 -13.14
CA VAL A 174 9.69 -4.20 -12.55
C VAL A 174 10.75 -3.26 -13.11
N ALA A 175 10.79 -3.05 -14.43
CA ALA A 175 11.75 -2.16 -15.08
C ALA A 175 11.56 -0.69 -14.64
N ALA A 176 10.31 -0.21 -14.55
CA ALA A 176 9.99 1.13 -14.06
C ALA A 176 10.35 1.29 -12.57
N THR A 177 10.10 0.27 -11.74
CA THR A 177 10.52 0.26 -10.32
C THR A 177 12.04 0.33 -10.20
N TRP A 178 12.78 -0.38 -11.03
CA TRP A 178 14.23 -0.27 -11.12
C TRP A 178 14.69 1.16 -11.48
N ALA A 179 14.04 1.78 -12.46
CA ALA A 179 14.36 3.16 -12.85
C ALA A 179 14.14 4.11 -11.67
N LYS A 180 13.02 3.99 -10.95
CA LYS A 180 12.74 4.72 -9.72
C LYS A 180 13.85 4.53 -8.68
N VAL A 181 14.20 3.29 -8.35
CA VAL A 181 15.20 2.99 -7.30
C VAL A 181 16.58 3.52 -7.68
N LYS A 182 17.00 3.38 -8.93
CA LYS A 182 18.31 3.85 -9.40
C LYS A 182 18.44 5.36 -9.42
N GLN A 183 17.37 6.07 -9.73
CA GLN A 183 17.39 7.51 -9.91
C GLN A 183 17.08 8.29 -8.63
N ASN A 184 16.64 7.62 -7.56
CA ASN A 184 16.34 8.23 -6.27
C ASN A 184 17.24 7.63 -5.18
N PRO A 185 18.38 8.25 -4.84
CA PRO A 185 19.33 7.73 -3.86
C PRO A 185 18.71 7.41 -2.50
N GLU A 186 17.76 8.24 -2.04
CA GLU A 186 17.05 8.00 -0.77
C GLU A 186 16.18 6.74 -0.82
N VAL A 187 15.51 6.48 -1.96
CA VAL A 187 14.75 5.23 -2.16
C VAL A 187 15.68 4.02 -2.10
N LYS A 188 16.82 4.10 -2.80
CA LYS A 188 17.84 3.04 -2.77
C LYS A 188 18.36 2.80 -1.35
N LYS A 189 18.70 3.89 -0.63
CA LYS A 189 19.20 3.84 0.74
C LYS A 189 18.20 3.18 1.68
N VAL A 190 16.93 3.62 1.66
CA VAL A 190 15.86 3.04 2.48
C VAL A 190 15.63 1.56 2.12
N LEU A 191 15.64 1.20 0.83
CA LEU A 191 15.47 -0.19 0.41
C LEU A 191 16.61 -1.08 0.94
N LEU A 192 17.87 -0.65 0.83
CA LEU A 192 19.02 -1.40 1.31
C LEU A 192 19.05 -1.49 2.84
N SER A 193 18.61 -0.44 3.56
CA SER A 193 18.57 -0.45 5.03
C SER A 193 17.58 -1.47 5.59
N THR A 194 16.60 -1.94 4.79
CA THR A 194 15.73 -3.04 5.20
C THR A 194 16.45 -4.40 5.30
N GLY A 195 17.69 -4.49 4.85
CA GLY A 195 18.58 -5.66 5.02
C GLY A 195 17.92 -6.96 4.57
N ASN A 196 17.68 -7.87 5.51
CA ASN A 196 17.07 -9.17 5.27
C ASN A 196 15.62 -9.27 5.77
N LEU A 197 15.03 -8.15 6.21
CA LEU A 197 13.64 -8.15 6.66
C LEU A 197 12.70 -8.58 5.52
N ILE A 198 11.64 -9.29 5.88
CA ILE A 198 10.53 -9.61 4.98
C ILE A 198 9.69 -8.34 4.81
N LEU A 199 9.64 -7.84 3.60
CA LEU A 199 8.84 -6.67 3.27
C LEU A 199 7.37 -7.05 3.16
N LYS A 200 6.50 -6.29 3.83
CA LYS A 200 5.05 -6.47 3.79
C LYS A 200 4.35 -5.20 3.31
N PRO A 201 3.26 -5.30 2.56
CA PRO A 201 2.48 -4.14 2.17
C PRO A 201 1.81 -3.51 3.38
N ASP A 202 1.50 -2.21 3.30
CA ASP A 202 0.75 -1.46 4.29
C ASP A 202 -0.79 -1.56 4.10
N HIS A 203 -1.23 -2.52 3.30
CA HIS A 203 -2.65 -2.76 3.03
C HIS A 203 -2.91 -4.23 2.73
N HIS A 204 -4.12 -4.66 2.98
CA HIS A 204 -4.53 -6.04 2.67
C HIS A 204 -4.47 -6.31 1.18
N GLN A 205 -3.93 -7.46 0.84
CA GLN A 205 -3.91 -7.97 -0.54
C GLN A 205 -4.50 -9.37 -0.58
N GLU A 206 -5.30 -9.63 -1.62
CA GLU A 206 -5.81 -10.96 -1.88
C GLU A 206 -4.68 -11.93 -2.24
N PRO A 207 -4.76 -13.19 -1.83
CA PRO A 207 -3.74 -14.21 -2.14
C PRO A 207 -3.45 -14.34 -3.65
N ASN A 208 -4.49 -14.12 -4.48
CA ASN A 208 -4.41 -14.17 -5.94
C ASN A 208 -4.23 -12.79 -6.58
N ALA A 209 -3.73 -11.80 -5.84
CA ALA A 209 -3.46 -10.48 -6.40
C ALA A 209 -2.56 -10.59 -7.64
N PRO A 210 -2.80 -9.80 -8.70
CA PRO A 210 -1.95 -9.77 -9.87
C PRO A 210 -0.48 -9.59 -9.50
N ALA A 211 0.42 -10.29 -10.20
CA ALA A 211 1.85 -10.28 -9.89
C ALA A 211 2.43 -8.86 -9.82
N ALA A 212 2.02 -7.97 -10.73
CA ALA A 212 2.46 -6.59 -10.73
C ALA A 212 2.02 -5.81 -9.48
N TRP A 213 0.93 -6.17 -8.80
CA TRP A 213 0.42 -5.48 -7.61
C TRP A 213 1.23 -5.80 -6.35
N ARG A 214 1.99 -6.89 -6.36
CA ARG A 214 2.81 -7.33 -5.24
C ARG A 214 4.14 -6.57 -5.22
N TYR A 215 4.06 -5.23 -5.09
CA TYR A 215 5.21 -4.31 -5.16
C TYR A 215 6.30 -4.62 -4.14
N PHE A 216 5.94 -5.14 -2.97
CA PHE A 216 6.88 -5.55 -1.91
C PHE A 216 7.75 -6.76 -2.35
N GLU A 217 7.23 -7.67 -3.18
CA GLU A 217 8.01 -8.76 -3.76
C GLU A 217 8.98 -8.22 -4.83
N ILE A 218 8.51 -7.30 -5.67
CA ILE A 218 9.36 -6.62 -6.67
C ILE A 218 10.52 -5.90 -5.97
N LEU A 219 10.24 -5.17 -4.89
CA LEU A 219 11.26 -4.49 -4.09
C LEU A 219 12.22 -5.47 -3.42
N THR A 220 11.73 -6.61 -2.92
CA THR A 220 12.57 -7.67 -2.35
C THR A 220 13.55 -8.22 -3.40
N GLN A 221 13.07 -8.47 -4.60
CA GLN A 221 13.90 -8.92 -5.73
C GLN A 221 14.95 -7.86 -6.10
N ILE A 222 14.57 -6.59 -6.21
CA ILE A 222 15.46 -5.47 -6.52
C ILE A 222 16.53 -5.33 -5.44
N ARG A 223 16.16 -5.39 -4.16
CA ARG A 223 17.07 -5.34 -3.03
C ARG A 223 18.13 -6.43 -3.12
N GLY A 224 17.72 -7.69 -3.34
CA GLY A 224 18.64 -8.81 -3.48
C GLY A 224 19.64 -8.61 -4.61
N GLN A 225 19.20 -8.08 -5.76
CA GLN A 225 20.09 -7.78 -6.89
C GLN A 225 21.07 -6.64 -6.59
N LEU A 226 20.65 -5.62 -5.81
CA LEU A 226 21.54 -4.53 -5.36
C LEU A 226 22.61 -5.05 -4.39
N GLN A 227 22.23 -5.84 -3.40
CA GLN A 227 23.14 -6.43 -2.42
C GLN A 227 24.20 -7.34 -3.06
N ASN A 228 23.84 -8.07 -4.10
CA ASN A 228 24.78 -8.94 -4.84
C ASN A 228 25.77 -8.16 -5.70
N ARG A 229 25.48 -6.90 -6.06
CA ARG A 229 26.39 -6.05 -6.84
C ARG A 229 27.38 -5.27 -5.98
N GLU A 230 27.10 -5.13 -4.69
CA GLU A 230 27.93 -4.41 -3.74
C GLU A 230 28.91 -5.35 -2.98
N ARG A 231 28.80 -6.67 -3.21
CA ARG A 231 29.77 -7.72 -2.78
C ARG A 231 30.83 -7.94 -3.83
#